data_1674edf1cde66843c4cf4aa6becae0dc
#
_entry.id   1674edf1cde66843c4cf4aa6becae0dc
#
_cell.length_a   1.000
_cell.length_b   1.000
_cell.length_c   1.000
_cell.angle_alpha   90.00
_cell.angle_beta   90.00
_cell.angle_gamma   90.00
#
_symmetry.space_group_name_H-M   'P 1'
#
loop_
_entity.id
_entity.type
_entity.pdbx_description
1 polymer ?
#
loop_
_entity_poly.entity_id
_entity_poly.type
_entity_poly.pdbx_seq_one_letter_code
_entity_poly.pdbx_strand_id
1 'polypeptide(L)'
;NDKNTTVYIVIPFNVRSNDQDGRNLMNLRVKYDDGFAAYLNGKPIAAANAPSRLQWNTSANGDHPDASAVIFQSFNVSDHMQLLKEGGNTLAIHGLNAQLSSSDFLFDLLLEIGVEQPGRVADSAVLYEGPIPIKSVTQIKARALINGRWSAMSSGDFYPGGLTPELKLTE
;
A
#
# COMPACT_ATOMS: atom_id res chain seq x y z
N ASN A 1 25.69 7.27 -2.99
CA ASN A 1 25.51 6.56 -1.74
C ASN A 1 26.07 7.41 -0.62
N ASP A 2 25.54 7.30 0.60
CA ASP A 2 25.99 7.94 1.84
C ASP A 2 25.89 9.49 1.89
N LYS A 3 25.00 10.08 1.09
CA LYS A 3 24.78 11.53 1.10
C LYS A 3 23.48 11.97 1.75
N ASN A 4 22.41 11.20 1.60
CA ASN A 4 21.09 11.49 2.13
C ASN A 4 20.36 10.22 2.53
N THR A 5 19.50 10.34 3.53
CA THR A 5 18.55 9.30 3.94
C THR A 5 17.22 9.37 3.18
N THR A 6 17.13 10.21 2.14
CA THR A 6 15.87 10.51 1.48
C THR A 6 15.93 10.38 -0.02
N VAL A 7 14.80 10.00 -0.60
CA VAL A 7 14.54 10.07 -2.04
C VAL A 7 13.19 10.74 -2.29
N TYR A 8 13.10 11.53 -3.35
CA TYR A 8 11.86 12.11 -3.82
C TYR A 8 11.43 11.46 -5.12
N ILE A 9 10.23 10.90 -5.15
CA ILE A 9 9.62 10.27 -6.31
C ILE A 9 8.40 11.10 -6.68
N VAL A 10 8.28 11.46 -7.96
CA VAL A 10 7.16 12.23 -8.50
C VAL A 10 6.55 11.45 -9.66
N ILE A 11 5.27 11.10 -9.53
CA ILE A 11 4.54 10.28 -10.49
C ILE A 11 3.37 11.10 -11.02
N PRO A 12 3.47 11.66 -12.23
CA PRO A 12 2.33 12.26 -12.90
C PRO A 12 1.38 11.19 -13.42
N PHE A 13 0.08 11.42 -13.29
CA PHE A 13 -0.96 10.55 -13.83
C PHE A 13 -2.19 11.35 -14.23
N ASN A 14 -3.05 10.76 -15.07
CA ASN A 14 -4.27 11.39 -15.53
C ASN A 14 -5.50 10.63 -15.01
N VAL A 15 -6.51 11.39 -14.61
CA VAL A 15 -7.84 10.89 -14.23
C VAL A 15 -8.84 11.36 -15.27
N ARG A 16 -9.64 10.44 -15.82
CA ARG A 16 -10.69 10.77 -16.79
C ARG A 16 -11.94 11.24 -16.06
N SER A 17 -12.80 12.00 -16.75
CA SER A 17 -14.01 12.57 -16.17
C SER A 17 -14.92 11.55 -15.48
N ASN A 18 -15.00 10.33 -15.99
CA ASN A 18 -15.84 9.24 -15.45
C ASN A 18 -15.11 8.30 -14.47
N ASP A 19 -13.80 8.46 -14.26
CA ASP A 19 -13.03 7.57 -13.38
C ASP A 19 -13.43 7.73 -11.91
N GLN A 20 -14.02 8.85 -11.53
CA GLN A 20 -14.47 9.13 -10.16
C GLN A 20 -15.97 8.88 -9.94
N ASP A 21 -16.76 8.63 -10.99
CA ASP A 21 -18.21 8.52 -10.90
C ASP A 21 -18.63 7.35 -10.00
N GLY A 22 -19.41 7.69 -8.96
CA GLY A 22 -19.92 6.72 -7.98
C GLY A 22 -18.85 6.08 -7.10
N ARG A 23 -17.58 6.50 -7.19
CA ARG A 23 -16.49 5.97 -6.36
C ARG A 23 -16.35 6.78 -5.08
N ASN A 24 -16.15 6.07 -3.99
CA ASN A 24 -16.04 6.64 -2.64
C ASN A 24 -14.92 6.00 -1.81
N LEU A 25 -14.12 5.14 -2.44
CA LEU A 25 -12.98 4.47 -1.83
C LEU A 25 -11.70 4.83 -2.60
N MET A 26 -10.68 5.28 -1.87
CA MET A 26 -9.33 5.46 -2.38
C MET A 26 -8.34 4.81 -1.42
N ASN A 27 -7.50 3.91 -1.96
CA ASN A 27 -6.45 3.24 -1.21
C ASN A 27 -5.08 3.52 -1.83
N LEU A 28 -4.12 3.82 -0.97
CA LEU A 28 -2.71 3.79 -1.33
C LEU A 28 -2.11 2.49 -0.78
N ARG A 29 -1.63 1.62 -1.67
CA ARG A 29 -0.91 0.40 -1.29
C ARG A 29 0.56 0.62 -1.55
N VAL A 30 1.39 0.34 -0.55
CA VAL A 30 2.82 0.64 -0.59
C VAL A 30 3.63 -0.52 -0.03
N LYS A 31 4.68 -0.92 -0.75
CA LYS A 31 5.84 -1.59 -0.19
C LYS A 31 6.91 -0.53 0.01
N TYR A 32 7.53 -0.49 1.15
CA TYR A 32 8.50 0.56 1.48
C TYR A 32 9.54 0.06 2.47
N ASP A 33 10.72 0.67 2.37
CA ASP A 33 11.86 0.51 3.25
C ASP A 33 12.61 1.86 3.36
N ASP A 34 12.76 2.51 4.52
CA ASP A 34 12.23 2.17 5.88
C ASP A 34 10.95 2.93 6.20
N GLY A 35 10.71 4.07 5.56
CA GLY A 35 9.59 4.93 5.82
C GLY A 35 9.20 5.79 4.64
N PHE A 36 8.04 6.46 4.73
CA PHE A 36 7.61 7.39 3.69
C PHE A 36 6.59 8.41 4.16
N ALA A 37 6.46 9.48 3.38
CA ALA A 37 5.29 10.34 3.33
C ALA A 37 4.80 10.50 1.88
N ALA A 38 3.50 10.39 1.66
CA ALA A 38 2.86 10.48 0.36
C ALA A 38 1.98 11.71 0.26
N TYR A 39 2.01 12.34 -0.91
CA TYR A 39 1.29 13.58 -1.20
C TYR A 39 0.54 13.46 -2.52
N LEU A 40 -0.72 13.82 -2.52
CA LEU A 40 -1.55 13.94 -3.73
C LEU A 40 -1.75 15.41 -4.05
N ASN A 41 -1.31 15.85 -5.23
CA ASN A 41 -1.39 17.25 -5.67
C ASN A 41 -0.83 18.24 -4.62
N GLY A 42 0.28 17.85 -3.96
CA GLY A 42 0.97 18.65 -2.94
C GLY A 42 0.33 18.63 -1.55
N LYS A 43 -0.73 17.84 -1.32
CA LYS A 43 -1.36 17.66 -0.02
C LYS A 43 -0.99 16.30 0.56
N PRO A 44 -0.63 16.20 1.85
CA PRO A 44 -0.31 14.93 2.49
C PRO A 44 -1.55 14.03 2.55
N ILE A 45 -1.37 12.74 2.23
CA ILE A 45 -2.45 11.75 2.22
C ILE A 45 -2.14 10.52 3.08
N ALA A 46 -0.88 10.15 3.21
CA ALA A 46 -0.44 9.02 4.05
C ALA A 46 1.01 9.19 4.47
N ALA A 47 1.37 8.60 5.59
CA ALA A 47 2.75 8.44 6.03
C ALA A 47 2.88 7.18 6.89
N ALA A 48 4.04 6.53 6.84
CA ALA A 48 4.39 5.44 7.73
C ALA A 48 5.87 5.53 8.10
N ASN A 49 6.17 5.23 9.35
CA ASN A 49 7.50 5.27 9.94
C ASN A 49 8.24 6.62 9.70
N ALA A 50 7.49 7.70 9.56
CA ALA A 50 7.98 9.04 9.24
C ALA A 50 7.79 9.98 10.43
N PRO A 51 8.77 10.85 10.73
CA PRO A 51 8.62 11.91 11.74
C PRO A 51 7.49 12.89 11.37
N SER A 52 6.90 13.53 12.38
CA SER A 52 5.83 14.52 12.19
C SER A 52 6.27 15.77 11.42
N ARG A 53 7.55 16.10 11.44
CA ARG A 53 8.14 17.19 10.67
C ARG A 53 9.21 16.65 9.73
N LEU A 54 8.98 16.79 8.46
CA LEU A 54 9.90 16.35 7.41
C LEU A 54 10.70 17.53 6.88
N GLN A 55 12.00 17.32 6.79
CA GLN A 55 12.96 18.17 6.10
C GLN A 55 13.52 17.40 4.90
N TRP A 56 14.24 18.07 4.05
CA TRP A 56 14.78 17.49 2.81
C TRP A 56 15.69 16.26 3.04
N ASN A 57 16.24 16.10 4.23
CA ASN A 57 17.17 15.02 4.60
C ASN A 57 16.72 14.26 5.88
N THR A 58 15.44 14.24 6.18
CA THR A 58 14.90 13.56 7.36
C THR A 58 15.03 12.05 7.23
N SER A 59 15.51 11.37 8.28
CA SER A 59 15.49 9.92 8.36
C SER A 59 14.12 9.39 8.80
N ALA A 60 13.84 8.11 8.52
CA ALA A 60 12.72 7.38 9.11
C ALA A 60 12.86 7.31 10.64
N ASN A 61 11.77 7.01 11.35
CA ASN A 61 11.78 6.87 12.82
C ASN A 61 12.56 5.64 13.32
N GLY A 62 12.92 4.72 12.43
CA GLY A 62 13.67 3.49 12.68
C GLY A 62 13.57 2.56 11.49
N ASP A 63 14.17 1.38 11.61
CA ASP A 63 14.18 0.36 10.57
C ASP A 63 12.76 -0.21 10.36
N HIS A 64 12.44 -0.56 9.12
CA HIS A 64 11.27 -1.36 8.75
C HIS A 64 11.76 -2.74 8.32
N PRO A 65 11.39 -3.84 9.01
CA PRO A 65 11.94 -5.16 8.71
C PRO A 65 11.75 -5.58 7.26
N ASP A 66 12.80 -6.06 6.60
CA ASP A 66 12.80 -6.46 5.17
C ASP A 66 11.67 -7.42 4.83
N ALA A 67 11.36 -8.38 5.73
CA ALA A 67 10.26 -9.31 5.55
C ALA A 67 8.89 -8.62 5.49
N SER A 68 8.74 -7.45 6.10
CA SER A 68 7.54 -6.62 6.05
C SER A 68 7.59 -5.64 4.89
N ALA A 69 8.76 -5.14 4.55
CA ALA A 69 8.99 -4.17 3.47
C ALA A 69 8.51 -4.70 2.11
N VAL A 70 8.66 -6.00 1.86
CA VAL A 70 8.22 -6.67 0.61
C VAL A 70 6.73 -6.98 0.54
N ILE A 71 5.95 -6.65 1.58
CA ILE A 71 4.51 -6.87 1.64
C ILE A 71 3.77 -5.55 1.46
N PHE A 72 2.78 -5.51 0.57
CA PHE A 72 1.94 -4.32 0.44
C PHE A 72 1.18 -4.01 1.73
N GLN A 73 1.43 -2.84 2.30
CA GLN A 73 0.57 -2.23 3.30
C GLN A 73 -0.45 -1.33 2.61
N SER A 74 -1.68 -1.31 3.12
CA SER A 74 -2.78 -0.54 2.53
C SER A 74 -3.18 0.59 3.47
N PHE A 75 -3.24 1.79 2.92
CA PHE A 75 -3.65 3.02 3.59
C PHE A 75 -4.95 3.50 2.96
N ASN A 76 -6.04 3.50 3.74
CA ASN A 76 -7.28 4.11 3.28
C ASN A 76 -7.12 5.63 3.27
N VAL A 77 -7.16 6.21 2.10
CA VAL A 77 -7.00 7.65 1.85
C VAL A 77 -8.27 8.24 1.23
N SER A 78 -9.42 7.61 1.43
CA SER A 78 -10.70 8.03 0.86
C SER A 78 -11.10 9.45 1.24
N ASP A 79 -10.74 9.90 2.45
CA ASP A 79 -10.99 11.26 2.93
C ASP A 79 -10.24 12.32 2.10
N HIS A 80 -9.35 11.90 1.21
CA HIS A 80 -8.59 12.77 0.31
C HIS A 80 -9.04 12.68 -1.16
N MET A 81 -10.14 11.99 -1.47
CA MET A 81 -10.63 11.85 -2.86
C MET A 81 -10.90 13.19 -3.55
N GLN A 82 -11.34 14.20 -2.78
CA GLN A 82 -11.55 15.55 -3.30
C GLN A 82 -10.28 16.25 -3.81
N LEU A 83 -9.09 15.70 -3.53
CA LEU A 83 -7.83 16.20 -4.08
C LEU A 83 -7.58 15.73 -5.51
N LEU A 84 -8.24 14.64 -5.96
CA LEU A 84 -8.17 14.21 -7.35
C LEU A 84 -8.87 15.19 -8.25
N LYS A 85 -8.25 15.49 -9.39
CA LYS A 85 -8.77 16.39 -10.41
C LYS A 85 -8.97 15.61 -11.70
N GLU A 86 -9.95 15.98 -12.48
CA GLU A 86 -9.99 15.57 -13.88
C GLU A 86 -8.74 16.07 -14.61
N GLY A 87 -8.16 15.24 -15.47
CA GLY A 87 -6.89 15.53 -16.13
C GLY A 87 -5.68 15.22 -15.26
N GLY A 88 -4.69 16.11 -15.29
CA GLY A 88 -3.38 15.87 -14.68
C GLY A 88 -3.36 15.94 -13.16
N ASN A 89 -2.80 14.91 -12.56
CA ASN A 89 -2.54 14.77 -11.12
C ASN A 89 -1.09 14.40 -10.87
N THR A 90 -0.64 14.57 -9.65
CA THR A 90 0.70 14.19 -9.20
C THR A 90 0.63 13.46 -7.87
N LEU A 91 1.17 12.25 -7.83
CA LEU A 91 1.47 11.54 -6.59
C LEU A 91 2.97 11.72 -6.30
N ALA A 92 3.29 12.35 -5.18
CA ALA A 92 4.67 12.55 -4.76
C ALA A 92 4.96 11.77 -3.49
N ILE A 93 6.15 11.17 -3.44
CA ILE A 93 6.62 10.40 -2.30
C ILE A 93 7.92 10.99 -1.80
N HIS A 94 7.99 11.18 -0.51
CA HIS A 94 9.21 11.39 0.24
C HIS A 94 9.57 10.06 0.91
N GLY A 95 10.46 9.28 0.29
CA GLY A 95 10.97 8.03 0.84
C GLY A 95 12.11 8.31 1.82
N LEU A 96 12.17 7.52 2.89
CA LEU A 96 13.03 7.75 4.05
C LEU A 96 13.76 6.46 4.42
N ASN A 97 15.09 6.50 4.49
CA ASN A 97 15.89 5.47 5.16
C ASN A 97 16.10 5.83 6.63
N ALA A 98 16.24 4.83 7.49
CA ALA A 98 16.50 5.03 8.91
C ALA A 98 17.87 5.66 9.15
N GLN A 99 18.86 5.34 8.31
CA GLN A 99 20.23 5.83 8.46
C GLN A 99 20.94 5.98 7.11
N LEU A 100 22.02 6.77 7.09
CA LEU A 100 22.83 7.02 5.89
C LEU A 100 23.50 5.75 5.33
N SER A 101 23.84 4.82 6.22
CA SER A 101 24.52 3.56 5.86
C SER A 101 23.56 2.45 5.47
N SER A 102 22.27 2.71 5.34
CA SER A 102 21.31 1.72 4.84
C SER A 102 21.76 1.23 3.46
N SER A 103 21.79 -0.09 3.30
CA SER A 103 22.29 -0.75 2.09
C SER A 103 21.21 -0.94 1.02
N ASP A 104 19.95 -0.74 1.40
CA ASP A 104 18.77 -0.99 0.60
C ASP A 104 17.78 0.20 0.60
N PHE A 105 16.89 0.14 -0.34
CA PHE A 105 15.77 1.05 -0.48
C PHE A 105 14.73 0.38 -1.37
N LEU A 106 13.54 0.18 -0.86
CA LEU A 106 12.41 -0.39 -1.63
C LEU A 106 11.26 0.60 -1.69
N PHE A 107 10.73 0.79 -2.88
CA PHE A 107 9.47 1.49 -3.07
C PHE A 107 8.68 0.88 -4.23
N ASP A 108 7.47 0.39 -3.94
CA ASP A 108 6.49 -0.09 -4.91
C ASP A 108 5.11 0.38 -4.44
N LEU A 109 4.33 1.02 -5.32
CA LEU A 109 3.09 1.64 -4.91
C LEU A 109 1.98 1.52 -5.95
N LEU A 110 0.74 1.49 -5.46
CA LEU A 110 -0.49 1.52 -6.24
C LEU A 110 -1.47 2.50 -5.60
N LEU A 111 -1.98 3.45 -6.37
CA LEU A 111 -3.12 4.28 -5.98
C LEU A 111 -4.37 3.73 -6.66
N GLU A 112 -5.31 3.24 -5.87
CA GLU A 112 -6.52 2.57 -6.35
C GLU A 112 -7.75 3.36 -5.94
N ILE A 113 -8.71 3.53 -6.86
CA ILE A 113 -10.03 4.09 -6.55
C ILE A 113 -11.12 3.06 -6.86
N GLY A 114 -12.16 3.07 -6.06
CA GLY A 114 -13.26 2.10 -6.16
C GLY A 114 -14.53 2.54 -5.48
N VAL A 115 -15.45 1.61 -5.40
CA VAL A 115 -16.70 1.79 -4.65
C VAL A 115 -16.58 1.02 -3.34
N GLU A 116 -16.69 1.73 -2.22
CA GLU A 116 -16.96 1.08 -0.95
C GLU A 116 -18.40 0.60 -1.00
N GLN A 117 -18.62 -0.70 -0.99
CA GLN A 117 -19.96 -1.25 -0.84
C GLN A 117 -20.26 -1.36 0.66
N PRO A 118 -21.13 -0.51 1.21
CA PRO A 118 -21.47 -0.59 2.62
C PRO A 118 -22.16 -1.93 2.90
N GLY A 119 -21.60 -2.67 3.83
CA GLY A 119 -22.32 -3.72 4.54
C GLY A 119 -22.60 -5.02 3.80
N ARG A 120 -22.29 -5.18 2.51
CA ARG A 120 -22.51 -6.46 1.85
C ARG A 120 -21.29 -7.37 2.02
N VAL A 121 -21.43 -8.30 2.93
CA VAL A 121 -20.55 -9.47 3.02
C VAL A 121 -20.92 -10.38 1.84
N ALA A 122 -19.95 -10.86 1.06
CA ALA A 122 -20.23 -11.87 0.05
C ALA A 122 -20.83 -13.11 0.73
N ASP A 123 -21.80 -13.78 0.10
CA ASP A 123 -22.43 -14.97 0.67
C ASP A 123 -21.41 -16.10 0.98
N SER A 124 -20.26 -16.08 0.32
CA SER A 124 -19.14 -16.98 0.53
C SER A 124 -18.10 -16.49 1.57
N ALA A 125 -18.29 -15.29 2.12
CA ALA A 125 -17.35 -14.78 3.12
C ALA A 125 -17.65 -15.38 4.49
N VAL A 126 -16.57 -15.75 5.19
CA VAL A 126 -16.64 -16.33 6.52
C VAL A 126 -16.02 -15.37 7.51
N LEU A 127 -16.64 -15.20 8.67
CA LEU A 127 -16.05 -14.46 9.77
C LEU A 127 -14.81 -15.22 10.25
N TYR A 128 -13.68 -14.50 10.37
CA TYR A 128 -12.47 -15.10 10.92
C TYR A 128 -12.57 -15.22 12.44
N GLU A 129 -12.63 -16.43 12.93
CA GLU A 129 -12.72 -16.76 14.36
C GLU A 129 -11.51 -17.57 14.87
N GLY A 130 -10.56 -17.89 13.97
CA GLY A 130 -9.37 -18.66 14.33
C GLY A 130 -8.67 -19.27 13.12
N PRO A 131 -7.66 -20.14 13.34
CA PRO A 131 -6.86 -20.72 12.27
C PRO A 131 -7.69 -21.42 11.20
N ILE A 132 -7.45 -21.09 9.94
CA ILE A 132 -8.12 -21.71 8.77
C ILE A 132 -7.20 -22.81 8.23
N PRO A 133 -7.63 -24.09 8.23
CA PRO A 133 -6.83 -25.17 7.67
C PRO A 133 -6.77 -25.07 6.13
N ILE A 134 -5.58 -24.93 5.58
CA ILE A 134 -5.35 -24.88 4.13
C ILE A 134 -4.95 -26.28 3.65
N LYS A 135 -5.80 -26.93 2.84
CA LYS A 135 -5.60 -28.30 2.34
C LYS A 135 -5.20 -28.38 0.86
N SER A 136 -5.37 -27.31 0.13
CA SER A 136 -5.02 -27.18 -1.28
C SER A 136 -4.51 -25.77 -1.56
N VAL A 137 -3.92 -25.54 -2.72
CA VAL A 137 -3.54 -24.19 -3.14
C VAL A 137 -4.76 -23.27 -3.05
N THR A 138 -4.66 -22.24 -2.21
CA THR A 138 -5.81 -21.42 -1.85
C THR A 138 -5.43 -19.94 -1.85
N GLN A 139 -6.18 -19.12 -2.56
CA GLN A 139 -6.11 -17.68 -2.41
C GLN A 139 -7.06 -17.23 -1.30
N ILE A 140 -6.52 -16.56 -0.29
CA ILE A 140 -7.32 -15.96 0.78
C ILE A 140 -7.37 -14.44 0.57
N LYS A 141 -8.57 -13.88 0.65
CA LYS A 141 -8.80 -12.44 0.68
C LYS A 141 -9.47 -12.11 2.00
N ALA A 142 -8.90 -11.12 2.71
CA ALA A 142 -9.40 -10.71 4.01
C ALA A 142 -9.50 -9.20 4.13
N ARG A 143 -10.47 -8.73 4.89
CA ARG A 143 -10.60 -7.33 5.28
C ARG A 143 -11.30 -7.24 6.63
N ALA A 144 -11.04 -6.20 7.38
CA ALA A 144 -11.70 -5.93 8.65
C ALA A 144 -12.89 -4.98 8.48
N LEU A 145 -13.94 -5.18 9.27
CA LEU A 145 -15.05 -4.24 9.41
C LEU A 145 -14.91 -3.54 10.77
N ILE A 146 -14.65 -2.23 10.77
CA ILE A 146 -14.50 -1.43 11.99
C ILE A 146 -15.48 -0.26 11.91
N ASN A 147 -16.36 -0.15 12.89
CA ASN A 147 -17.37 0.90 12.96
C ASN A 147 -18.22 1.04 11.67
N GLY A 148 -18.57 -0.09 11.04
CA GLY A 148 -19.35 -0.12 9.82
C GLY A 148 -18.58 0.20 8.53
N ARG A 149 -17.26 0.43 8.60
CA ARG A 149 -16.39 0.70 7.46
C ARG A 149 -15.44 -0.48 7.24
N TRP A 150 -15.32 -0.90 5.98
CA TRP A 150 -14.40 -1.95 5.60
C TRP A 150 -12.98 -1.40 5.43
N SER A 151 -11.98 -2.14 5.93
CA SER A 151 -10.58 -1.91 5.57
C SER A 151 -10.33 -2.23 4.09
N ALA A 152 -9.17 -1.80 3.58
CA ALA A 152 -8.65 -2.35 2.33
C ALA A 152 -8.59 -3.88 2.40
N MET A 153 -8.75 -4.52 1.23
CA MET A 153 -8.67 -5.98 1.14
C MET A 153 -7.22 -6.41 1.02
N SER A 154 -6.78 -7.27 1.94
CA SER A 154 -5.52 -7.99 1.81
C SER A 154 -5.76 -9.33 1.11
N SER A 155 -4.83 -9.77 0.27
CA SER A 155 -4.88 -11.07 -0.37
C SER A 155 -3.54 -11.78 -0.28
N GLY A 156 -3.58 -13.11 -0.13
CA GLY A 156 -2.39 -13.96 -0.13
C GLY A 156 -2.70 -15.32 -0.74
N ASP A 157 -1.72 -15.88 -1.43
CA ASP A 157 -1.79 -17.24 -1.97
C ASP A 157 -1.06 -18.19 -1.02
N PHE A 158 -1.73 -19.26 -0.64
CA PHE A 158 -1.24 -20.24 0.33
C PHE A 158 -1.07 -21.61 -0.33
N TYR A 159 0.08 -22.20 -0.13
CA TYR A 159 0.49 -23.47 -0.73
C TYR A 159 0.76 -24.49 0.40
N PRO A 160 -0.13 -25.45 0.66
CA PRO A 160 0.11 -26.46 1.67
C PRO A 160 1.30 -27.35 1.28
N GLY A 161 2.25 -27.53 2.19
CA GLY A 161 3.46 -28.31 1.95
C GLY A 161 4.70 -27.52 1.54
N GLY A 162 4.57 -26.18 1.43
CA GLY A 162 5.65 -25.30 0.99
C GLY A 162 5.81 -25.27 -0.53
N LEU A 163 6.30 -24.14 -1.06
CA LEU A 163 6.75 -24.07 -2.43
C LEU A 163 8.16 -24.64 -2.54
N THR A 164 8.31 -25.74 -3.25
CA THR A 164 9.52 -25.95 -4.04
C THR A 164 9.22 -25.41 -5.43
N PRO A 165 9.70 -24.23 -5.82
CA PRO A 165 9.53 -23.77 -7.17
C PRO A 165 10.42 -24.61 -8.09
N GLU A 166 9.87 -25.61 -8.73
CA GLU A 166 10.50 -26.18 -9.90
C GLU A 166 10.33 -25.19 -11.05
N LEU A 167 11.34 -24.35 -11.25
CA LEU A 167 11.43 -23.53 -12.44
C LEU A 167 11.77 -24.45 -13.61
N LYS A 168 10.77 -24.95 -14.34
CA LYS A 168 10.99 -25.60 -15.61
C LYS A 168 11.22 -24.52 -16.66
N LEU A 169 12.50 -24.27 -16.97
CA LEU A 169 12.87 -23.59 -18.20
C LEU A 169 12.61 -24.56 -19.34
N THR A 170 11.58 -24.29 -20.15
CA THR A 170 11.45 -24.91 -21.47
C THR A 170 12.34 -24.15 -22.44
N GLU A 171 13.30 -24.86 -23.06
CA GLU A 171 14.08 -24.40 -24.19
C GLU A 171 13.19 -24.09 -25.40
#